data_e0650a4563aef1b3d9d7725255f5f438
#
_entry.id   e0650a4563aef1b3d9d7725255f5f438
#
_cell.length_a   1.000
_cell.length_b   1.000
_cell.length_c   1.000
_cell.angle_alpha   90.00
_cell.angle_beta   90.00
_cell.angle_gamma   90.00
#
_symmetry.space_group_name_H-M   'P 1'
#
loop_
_entity.id
_entity.type
_entity.pdbx_description
1 polymer ?
#
loop_
_entity_poly.entity_id
_entity_poly.type
_entity_poly.pdbx_seq_one_letter_code
_entity_poly.pdbx_strand_id
1 'polypeptide(L)'
;NLSKMEMLSTFNCGIGMILSISKSDLTQCKNHLRKLKIPHFELGFIGPRKSNKGIIFWMSKKLSLAILLSGNGTNFQAIVDSIENGRLKATIKIVISNKKDAYGLKRAKKHNIKNLCLDHKDFEDRNSYDQKLKEVIKQESVDFIILAGFMRILGSDFVKNFPNKIINIHPSLLPKYPGLNTHKKVLENKDKEHGVTVHLVDEGLDRS
;
A
#
# COMPACT_ATOMS: atom_id res chain seq x y z
N ASN A 1 -1.09 4.78 -29.91
CA ASN A 1 -1.46 4.77 -28.49
C ASN A 1 -2.92 4.36 -28.36
N LEU A 2 -3.17 3.16 -27.83
CA LEU A 2 -4.53 2.70 -27.53
C LEU A 2 -5.04 3.38 -26.26
N SER A 3 -6.30 3.77 -26.26
CA SER A 3 -6.95 4.24 -25.03
C SER A 3 -7.11 3.08 -24.05
N LYS A 4 -7.28 3.38 -22.75
CA LYS A 4 -7.54 2.36 -21.73
C LYS A 4 -8.79 1.53 -22.04
N MET A 5 -9.80 2.13 -22.64
CA MET A 5 -11.05 1.45 -23.03
C MET A 5 -10.81 0.49 -24.20
N GLU A 6 -10.03 0.89 -25.21
CA GLU A 6 -9.68 0.02 -26.33
C GLU A 6 -8.82 -1.16 -25.87
N MET A 7 -7.84 -0.93 -24.98
CA MET A 7 -7.07 -2.02 -24.37
C MET A 7 -7.97 -3.03 -23.65
N LEU A 8 -8.88 -2.57 -22.82
CA LEU A 8 -9.75 -3.44 -22.02
C LEU A 8 -10.83 -4.15 -22.85
N SER A 9 -11.23 -3.60 -24.00
CA SER A 9 -12.17 -4.24 -24.92
C SER A 9 -11.51 -5.22 -25.89
N THR A 10 -10.22 -5.09 -26.12
CA THR A 10 -9.48 -5.87 -27.15
C THR A 10 -8.58 -6.94 -26.54
N PHE A 11 -8.02 -6.69 -25.35
CA PHE A 11 -7.07 -7.59 -24.71
C PHE A 11 -7.58 -8.07 -23.34
N ASN A 12 -7.23 -9.31 -22.99
CA ASN A 12 -7.53 -9.87 -21.66
C ASN A 12 -6.68 -9.24 -20.52
N CYS A 13 -5.72 -8.39 -20.84
CA CYS A 13 -4.86 -7.67 -19.88
C CYS A 13 -4.20 -8.56 -18.83
N GLY A 14 -3.82 -9.78 -19.20
CA GLY A 14 -3.20 -10.76 -18.31
C GLY A 14 -4.20 -11.63 -17.53
N ILE A 15 -5.50 -11.49 -17.79
CA ILE A 15 -6.54 -12.34 -17.17
C ILE A 15 -6.69 -13.60 -18.01
N GLY A 16 -6.30 -14.76 -17.46
CA GLY A 16 -6.40 -16.04 -18.16
C GLY A 16 -7.80 -16.65 -18.14
N MET A 17 -8.55 -16.45 -17.05
CA MET A 17 -9.89 -16.99 -16.85
C MET A 17 -10.74 -16.08 -15.98
N ILE A 18 -12.04 -15.99 -16.28
CA ILE A 18 -13.03 -15.27 -15.47
C ILE A 18 -14.10 -16.30 -15.05
N LEU A 19 -14.35 -16.35 -13.74
CA LEU A 19 -15.44 -17.14 -13.14
C LEU A 19 -16.54 -16.18 -12.69
N SER A 20 -17.79 -16.49 -13.10
CA SER A 20 -18.99 -15.84 -12.57
C SER A 20 -19.65 -16.80 -11.59
N ILE A 21 -19.77 -16.38 -10.34
CA ILE A 21 -20.30 -17.19 -9.24
C ILE A 21 -21.30 -16.37 -8.43
N SER A 22 -22.15 -17.04 -7.66
CA SER A 22 -23.08 -16.37 -6.77
C SER A 22 -22.34 -15.67 -5.62
N LYS A 23 -22.94 -14.63 -5.06
CA LYS A 23 -22.36 -13.93 -3.90
C LYS A 23 -22.23 -14.84 -2.68
N SER A 24 -23.17 -15.80 -2.52
CA SER A 24 -23.14 -16.81 -1.45
C SER A 24 -21.90 -17.71 -1.52
N ASP A 25 -21.46 -18.05 -2.73
CA ASP A 25 -20.39 -19.03 -2.94
C ASP A 25 -19.01 -18.39 -3.04
N LEU A 26 -18.94 -17.05 -3.04
CA LEU A 26 -17.69 -16.29 -3.23
C LEU A 26 -16.61 -16.70 -2.21
N THR A 27 -16.97 -16.79 -0.94
CA THR A 27 -16.02 -17.15 0.14
C THR A 27 -15.50 -18.57 -0.02
N GLN A 28 -16.38 -19.51 -0.34
CA GLN A 28 -16.03 -20.92 -0.57
C GLN A 28 -15.10 -21.05 -1.77
N CYS A 29 -15.44 -20.40 -2.88
CA CYS A 29 -14.62 -20.38 -4.09
C CYS A 29 -13.21 -19.82 -3.83
N LYS A 30 -13.10 -18.66 -3.18
CA LYS A 30 -11.82 -18.07 -2.81
C LYS A 30 -10.98 -19.01 -1.93
N ASN A 31 -11.60 -19.67 -0.95
CA ASN A 31 -10.90 -20.62 -0.09
C ASN A 31 -10.41 -21.84 -0.86
N HIS A 32 -11.20 -22.32 -1.82
CA HIS A 32 -10.80 -23.43 -2.68
C HIS A 32 -9.61 -23.07 -3.58
N LEU A 33 -9.66 -21.91 -4.24
CA LEU A 33 -8.57 -21.42 -5.08
C LEU A 33 -7.28 -21.21 -4.28
N ARG A 34 -7.37 -20.70 -3.02
CA ARG A 34 -6.22 -20.60 -2.12
C ARG A 34 -5.61 -21.95 -1.78
N LYS A 35 -6.44 -22.98 -1.47
CA LYS A 35 -5.96 -24.35 -1.22
C LYS A 35 -5.21 -24.93 -2.42
N LEU A 36 -5.67 -24.61 -3.63
CA LEU A 36 -5.04 -25.03 -4.88
C LEU A 36 -3.85 -24.15 -5.28
N LYS A 37 -3.51 -23.13 -4.50
CA LYS A 37 -2.46 -22.14 -4.79
C LYS A 37 -2.65 -21.44 -6.15
N ILE A 38 -3.90 -21.24 -6.58
CA ILE A 38 -4.23 -20.54 -7.82
C ILE A 38 -4.34 -19.03 -7.52
N PRO A 39 -3.50 -18.18 -8.11
CA PRO A 39 -3.63 -16.73 -7.98
C PRO A 39 -5.00 -16.26 -8.50
N HIS A 40 -5.71 -15.49 -7.69
CA HIS A 40 -7.04 -15.02 -8.04
C HIS A 40 -7.33 -13.66 -7.39
N PHE A 41 -8.19 -12.89 -8.03
CA PHE A 41 -8.67 -11.61 -7.51
C PHE A 41 -10.09 -11.34 -7.98
N GLU A 42 -10.81 -10.52 -7.25
CA GLU A 42 -12.18 -10.15 -7.55
C GLU A 42 -12.20 -9.00 -8.56
N LEU A 43 -12.80 -9.23 -9.73
CA LEU A 43 -12.92 -8.23 -10.79
C LEU A 43 -14.09 -7.27 -10.57
N GLY A 44 -15.16 -7.74 -9.94
CA GLY A 44 -16.40 -6.99 -9.77
C GLY A 44 -17.62 -7.90 -9.64
N PHE A 45 -18.76 -7.37 -9.96
CA PHE A 45 -20.03 -8.12 -9.95
C PHE A 45 -20.84 -7.87 -11.22
N ILE A 46 -21.68 -8.87 -11.58
CA ILE A 46 -22.63 -8.76 -12.68
C ILE A 46 -23.95 -8.22 -12.10
N GLY A 47 -24.42 -7.12 -12.66
CA GLY A 47 -25.68 -6.50 -12.27
C GLY A 47 -26.60 -6.22 -13.45
N PRO A 48 -27.84 -5.76 -13.20
CA PRO A 48 -28.76 -5.40 -14.27
C PRO A 48 -28.17 -4.29 -15.15
N ARG A 49 -28.36 -4.42 -16.46
CA ARG A 49 -27.87 -3.45 -17.45
C ARG A 49 -28.59 -2.11 -17.27
N LYS A 50 -27.85 -1.08 -16.88
CA LYS A 50 -28.38 0.29 -16.66
C LYS A 50 -28.12 1.25 -17.82
N SER A 51 -27.37 0.83 -18.85
CA SER A 51 -27.04 1.67 -20.01
C SER A 51 -26.71 0.81 -21.23
N ASN A 52 -26.59 1.43 -22.40
CA ASN A 52 -26.15 0.74 -23.63
C ASN A 52 -24.66 0.31 -23.63
N LYS A 53 -23.89 0.64 -22.60
CA LYS A 53 -22.52 0.18 -22.42
C LYS A 53 -22.53 -1.21 -21.79
N GLY A 54 -21.96 -2.20 -22.50
CA GLY A 54 -21.94 -3.61 -22.06
C GLY A 54 -21.12 -3.86 -20.81
N ILE A 55 -20.11 -3.05 -20.53
CA ILE A 55 -19.25 -3.11 -19.34
C ILE A 55 -19.27 -1.74 -18.66
N ILE A 56 -19.68 -1.71 -17.40
CA ILE A 56 -19.53 -0.54 -16.55
C ILE A 56 -18.32 -0.81 -15.66
N PHE A 57 -17.21 -0.09 -15.93
CA PHE A 57 -16.13 -0.05 -14.96
C PHE A 57 -16.62 0.76 -13.77
N TRP A 58 -16.85 0.08 -12.66
CA TRP A 58 -17.04 0.79 -11.43
C TRP A 58 -15.73 1.52 -11.12
N MET A 59 -15.75 2.81 -11.35
CA MET A 59 -14.63 3.65 -10.97
C MET A 59 -14.54 3.55 -9.45
N SER A 60 -13.65 2.69 -8.97
CA SER A 60 -13.38 2.54 -7.54
C SER A 60 -13.29 3.91 -6.88
N LYS A 61 -13.92 4.05 -5.73
CA LYS A 61 -13.73 5.20 -4.84
C LYS A 61 -12.25 5.58 -4.85
N LYS A 62 -11.96 6.87 -4.96
CA LYS A 62 -10.59 7.36 -4.84
C LYS A 62 -10.05 6.94 -3.50
N LEU A 63 -8.99 6.14 -3.47
CA LEU A 63 -8.40 5.63 -2.23
C LEU A 63 -7.85 6.77 -1.38
N SER A 64 -8.03 6.69 -0.08
CA SER A 64 -7.48 7.64 0.90
C SER A 64 -6.24 7.01 1.54
N LEU A 65 -5.11 7.71 1.49
CA LEU A 65 -3.82 7.20 1.96
C LEU A 65 -3.27 8.04 3.11
N ALA A 66 -2.71 7.38 4.12
CA ALA A 66 -1.73 7.98 5.03
C ALA A 66 -0.34 7.48 4.62
N ILE A 67 0.63 8.38 4.59
CA ILE A 67 2.02 8.03 4.27
C ILE A 67 2.89 8.23 5.50
N LEU A 68 3.61 7.18 5.90
CA LEU A 68 4.61 7.25 6.97
C LEU A 68 6.01 7.21 6.35
N LEU A 69 6.88 8.13 6.78
CA LEU A 69 8.25 8.22 6.27
C LEU A 69 9.21 8.73 7.36
N SER A 70 10.51 8.49 7.18
CA SER A 70 11.56 8.94 8.13
C SER A 70 12.68 9.75 7.49
N GLY A 71 12.68 9.93 6.16
CA GLY A 71 13.82 10.54 5.46
C GLY A 71 13.41 11.34 4.21
N ASN A 72 14.12 11.09 3.11
CA ASN A 72 13.99 11.88 1.87
C ASN A 72 12.60 11.83 1.21
N GLY A 73 11.82 10.78 1.44
CA GLY A 73 10.48 10.65 0.88
C GLY A 73 10.46 10.45 -0.64
N THR A 74 11.43 9.76 -1.21
CA THR A 74 11.46 9.44 -2.66
C THR A 74 10.32 8.53 -3.07
N ASN A 75 10.01 7.49 -2.28
CA ASN A 75 8.84 6.63 -2.50
C ASN A 75 7.53 7.40 -2.37
N PHE A 76 7.44 8.32 -1.40
CA PHE A 76 6.30 9.23 -1.29
C PHE A 76 6.14 10.11 -2.54
N GLN A 77 7.25 10.69 -3.06
CA GLN A 77 7.21 11.47 -4.30
C GLN A 77 6.69 10.64 -5.49
N ALA A 78 7.16 9.40 -5.64
CA ALA A 78 6.70 8.53 -6.71
C ALA A 78 5.18 8.23 -6.63
N ILE A 79 4.62 8.16 -5.41
CA ILE A 79 3.17 8.04 -5.20
C ILE A 79 2.45 9.31 -5.63
N VAL A 80 2.97 10.49 -5.24
CA VAL A 80 2.42 11.80 -5.67
C VAL A 80 2.42 11.90 -7.19
N ASP A 81 3.56 11.65 -7.83
CA ASP A 81 3.69 11.69 -9.29
C ASP A 81 2.70 10.73 -9.98
N SER A 82 2.48 9.55 -9.39
CA SER A 82 1.52 8.58 -9.91
C SER A 82 0.06 9.01 -9.77
N ILE A 83 -0.25 9.79 -8.74
CA ILE A 83 -1.58 10.39 -8.55
C ILE A 83 -1.78 11.54 -9.53
N GLU A 84 -0.81 12.43 -9.65
CA GLU A 84 -0.89 13.63 -10.49
C GLU A 84 -1.00 13.29 -11.98
N ASN A 85 -0.29 12.26 -12.44
CA ASN A 85 -0.40 11.79 -13.83
C ASN A 85 -1.53 10.77 -14.08
N GLY A 86 -2.42 10.56 -13.10
CA GLY A 86 -3.63 9.76 -13.22
C GLY A 86 -3.43 8.24 -13.22
N ARG A 87 -2.17 7.75 -13.02
CA ARG A 87 -1.89 6.30 -12.92
C ARG A 87 -2.44 5.67 -11.64
N LEU A 88 -2.47 6.44 -10.54
CA LEU A 88 -3.02 6.01 -9.26
C LEU A 88 -4.23 6.87 -8.87
N LYS A 89 -5.39 6.24 -8.73
CA LYS A 89 -6.61 6.91 -8.29
C LYS A 89 -6.68 6.96 -6.77
N ALA A 90 -5.91 7.85 -6.18
CA ALA A 90 -5.84 8.02 -4.73
C ALA A 90 -5.77 9.49 -4.31
N THR A 91 -5.95 9.74 -3.02
CA THR A 91 -5.71 11.03 -2.36
C THR A 91 -4.86 10.77 -1.12
N ILE A 92 -3.80 11.50 -0.94
CA ILE A 92 -3.01 11.45 0.28
C ILE A 92 -3.66 12.41 1.28
N LYS A 93 -4.19 11.85 2.38
CA LYS A 93 -4.85 12.60 3.45
C LYS A 93 -3.85 13.24 4.38
N ILE A 94 -2.77 12.52 4.70
CA ILE A 94 -1.74 12.98 5.61
C ILE A 94 -0.40 12.29 5.32
N VAL A 95 0.68 13.04 5.52
CA VAL A 95 2.05 12.54 5.57
C VAL A 95 2.56 12.71 7.00
N ILE A 96 3.06 11.65 7.61
CA ILE A 96 3.57 11.67 8.99
C ILE A 96 5.04 11.24 8.97
N SER A 97 5.88 11.99 9.67
CA SER A 97 7.27 11.62 9.90
C SER A 97 7.57 11.51 11.39
N ASN A 98 8.43 10.56 11.75
CA ASN A 98 9.00 10.45 13.10
C ASN A 98 10.28 11.26 13.30
N LYS A 99 10.64 12.12 12.32
CA LYS A 99 11.81 12.98 12.35
C LYS A 99 11.47 14.38 11.87
N LYS A 100 11.90 15.41 12.61
CA LYS A 100 11.65 16.84 12.30
C LYS A 100 12.34 17.28 11.01
N ASP A 101 13.51 16.74 10.73
CA ASP A 101 14.37 17.07 9.59
C ASP A 101 14.06 16.26 8.31
N ALA A 102 13.06 15.38 8.33
CA ALA A 102 12.70 14.57 7.18
C ALA A 102 12.32 15.42 5.97
N TYR A 103 13.09 15.29 4.88
CA TYR A 103 12.83 16.04 3.66
C TYR A 103 11.47 15.72 3.03
N GLY A 104 10.94 14.52 3.28
CA GLY A 104 9.59 14.14 2.87
C GLY A 104 8.50 15.09 3.37
N LEU A 105 8.66 15.72 4.55
CA LEU A 105 7.73 16.74 5.04
C LEU A 105 7.80 18.03 4.19
N LYS A 106 8.99 18.41 3.71
CA LYS A 106 9.15 19.55 2.80
C LYS A 106 8.48 19.27 1.46
N ARG A 107 8.58 18.03 0.94
CA ARG A 107 7.86 17.61 -0.27
C ARG A 107 6.34 17.68 -0.06
N ALA A 108 5.82 17.19 1.07
CA ALA A 108 4.40 17.25 1.39
C ALA A 108 3.87 18.70 1.39
N LYS A 109 4.62 19.63 1.99
CA LYS A 109 4.30 21.06 1.97
C LYS A 109 4.27 21.62 0.53
N LYS A 110 5.25 21.26 -0.31
CA LYS A 110 5.31 21.70 -1.71
C LYS A 110 4.08 21.27 -2.52
N HIS A 111 3.54 20.08 -2.23
CA HIS A 111 2.33 19.54 -2.87
C HIS A 111 1.03 19.91 -2.14
N ASN A 112 1.07 20.83 -1.16
CA ASN A 112 -0.09 21.23 -0.35
C ASN A 112 -0.79 20.04 0.35
N ILE A 113 -0.01 19.02 0.73
CA ILE A 113 -0.51 17.85 1.45
C ILE A 113 -0.35 18.08 2.95
N LYS A 114 -1.43 17.79 3.71
CA LYS A 114 -1.39 17.82 5.18
C LYS A 114 -0.23 16.97 5.68
N ASN A 115 0.58 17.54 6.58
CA ASN A 115 1.75 16.84 7.11
C ASN A 115 1.93 17.11 8.60
N LEU A 116 2.50 16.13 9.29
CA LEU A 116 2.73 16.17 10.72
C LEU A 116 4.07 15.51 11.05
N CYS A 117 4.82 16.15 11.93
CA CYS A 117 5.93 15.49 12.60
C CYS A 117 5.46 14.97 13.97
N LEU A 118 5.54 13.68 14.18
CA LEU A 118 5.47 13.03 15.47
C LEU A 118 6.86 12.53 15.81
N ASP A 119 7.65 13.36 16.50
CA ASP A 119 9.01 12.95 16.86
C ASP A 119 8.92 11.89 17.97
N HIS A 120 9.48 10.73 17.70
CA HIS A 120 9.45 9.62 18.66
C HIS A 120 10.20 9.92 19.95
N LYS A 121 11.09 10.91 19.94
CA LYS A 121 11.83 11.36 21.13
C LYS A 121 10.95 12.14 22.11
N ASP A 122 9.80 12.63 21.64
CA ASP A 122 8.85 13.39 22.48
C ASP A 122 7.92 12.43 23.27
N PHE A 123 8.15 11.10 23.21
CA PHE A 123 7.35 10.06 23.86
C PHE A 123 8.19 9.20 24.79
N GLU A 124 7.62 8.79 25.92
CA GLU A 124 8.30 7.99 26.93
C GLU A 124 8.70 6.61 26.40
N ASP A 125 7.81 5.99 25.63
CA ASP A 125 8.03 4.66 25.06
C ASP A 125 7.42 4.49 23.66
N ARG A 126 7.60 3.29 23.10
CA ARG A 126 7.05 2.92 21.79
C ARG A 126 5.52 2.90 21.82
N ASN A 127 4.92 2.44 22.90
CA ASN A 127 3.46 2.25 22.97
C ASN A 127 2.75 3.61 22.97
N SER A 128 3.23 4.59 23.73
CA SER A 128 2.69 5.95 23.76
C SER A 128 2.80 6.62 22.39
N TYR A 129 3.92 6.43 21.70
CA TYR A 129 4.09 6.89 20.32
C TYR A 129 3.07 6.24 19.36
N ASP A 130 2.97 4.90 19.38
CA ASP A 130 2.08 4.14 18.49
C ASP A 130 0.60 4.46 18.77
N GLN A 131 0.22 4.70 20.03
CA GLN A 131 -1.13 5.17 20.40
C GLN A 131 -1.43 6.54 19.76
N LYS A 132 -0.50 7.50 19.90
CA LYS A 132 -0.68 8.82 19.27
C LYS A 132 -0.75 8.76 17.75
N LEU A 133 0.10 7.97 17.14
CA LEU A 133 0.08 7.74 15.70
C LEU A 133 -1.26 7.13 15.25
N LYS A 134 -1.77 6.14 16.00
CA LYS A 134 -3.06 5.50 15.77
C LYS A 134 -4.22 6.49 15.83
N GLU A 135 -4.25 7.36 16.83
CA GLU A 135 -5.27 8.41 16.97
C GLU A 135 -5.30 9.33 15.75
N VAL A 136 -4.13 9.85 15.37
CA VAL A 136 -4.01 10.75 14.21
C VAL A 136 -4.50 10.08 12.92
N ILE A 137 -4.10 8.84 12.67
CA ILE A 137 -4.50 8.12 11.45
C ILE A 137 -6.00 7.80 11.45
N LYS A 138 -6.59 7.43 12.59
CA LYS A 138 -8.04 7.18 12.71
C LYS A 138 -8.87 8.43 12.38
N GLN A 139 -8.43 9.62 12.79
CA GLN A 139 -9.10 10.89 12.48
C GLN A 139 -9.15 11.17 10.98
N GLU A 140 -8.15 10.73 10.21
CA GLU A 140 -8.08 10.95 8.76
C GLU A 140 -8.92 9.96 7.95
N SER A 141 -9.47 8.91 8.57
CA SER A 141 -10.34 7.91 7.91
C SER A 141 -9.75 7.35 6.62
N VAL A 142 -8.51 6.87 6.66
CA VAL A 142 -7.79 6.36 5.49
C VAL A 142 -8.16 4.93 5.14
N ASP A 143 -8.08 4.60 3.84
CA ASP A 143 -8.25 3.23 3.36
C ASP A 143 -6.96 2.41 3.56
N PHE A 144 -5.78 3.03 3.35
CA PHE A 144 -4.47 2.38 3.52
C PHE A 144 -3.44 3.30 4.19
N ILE A 145 -2.51 2.68 4.88
CA ILE A 145 -1.30 3.28 5.48
C ILE A 145 -0.11 2.75 4.70
N ILE A 146 0.70 3.64 4.12
CA ILE A 146 1.87 3.26 3.32
C ILE A 146 3.14 3.61 4.10
N LEU A 147 3.95 2.60 4.39
CA LEU A 147 5.28 2.78 4.96
C LEU A 147 6.28 3.06 3.83
N ALA A 148 6.53 4.33 3.57
CA ALA A 148 7.38 4.81 2.48
C ALA A 148 8.78 5.18 3.00
N GLY A 149 9.52 4.20 3.48
CA GLY A 149 10.81 4.41 4.15
C GLY A 149 10.63 4.88 5.59
N PHE A 150 9.70 4.28 6.31
CA PHE A 150 9.48 4.51 7.73
C PHE A 150 10.39 3.60 8.55
N MET A 151 11.36 4.22 9.27
CA MET A 151 12.44 3.50 9.95
C MET A 151 12.12 3.11 11.40
N ARG A 152 10.85 2.83 11.69
CA ARG A 152 10.41 2.31 12.99
C ARG A 152 9.54 1.07 12.80
N ILE A 153 9.71 0.13 13.71
CA ILE A 153 8.85 -1.04 13.77
C ILE A 153 7.58 -0.66 14.53
N LEU A 154 6.43 -0.82 13.91
CA LEU A 154 5.12 -0.62 14.51
C LEU A 154 4.81 -1.76 15.51
N GLY A 155 4.18 -1.45 16.62
CA GLY A 155 3.77 -2.45 17.62
C GLY A 155 2.61 -3.31 17.13
N SER A 156 2.48 -4.51 17.71
CA SER A 156 1.40 -5.44 17.34
C SER A 156 0.01 -4.84 17.58
N ASP A 157 -0.16 -4.04 18.66
CA ASP A 157 -1.42 -3.34 18.91
C ASP A 157 -1.78 -2.36 17.80
N PHE A 158 -0.79 -1.60 17.29
CA PHE A 158 -1.01 -0.71 16.16
C PHE A 158 -1.44 -1.50 14.92
N VAL A 159 -0.72 -2.58 14.58
CA VAL A 159 -1.01 -3.41 13.40
C VAL A 159 -2.39 -4.05 13.49
N LYS A 160 -2.78 -4.59 14.65
CA LYS A 160 -4.12 -5.15 14.92
C LYS A 160 -5.26 -4.15 14.70
N ASN A 161 -5.02 -2.87 14.95
CA ASN A 161 -6.02 -1.82 14.71
C ASN A 161 -6.24 -1.48 13.23
N PHE A 162 -5.34 -1.90 12.35
CA PHE A 162 -5.40 -1.64 10.89
C PHE A 162 -5.20 -2.92 10.08
N PRO A 163 -6.02 -3.97 10.29
CA PRO A 163 -5.85 -5.27 9.65
C PRO A 163 -5.93 -5.14 8.12
N ASN A 164 -4.93 -5.67 7.41
CA ASN A 164 -4.82 -5.64 5.95
C ASN A 164 -4.83 -4.22 5.34
N LYS A 165 -4.45 -3.20 6.10
CA LYS A 165 -4.42 -1.81 5.64
C LYS A 165 -3.02 -1.18 5.61
N ILE A 166 -2.02 -1.85 6.14
CA ILE A 166 -0.65 -1.34 6.20
C ILE A 166 0.16 -2.01 5.10
N ILE A 167 0.72 -1.20 4.21
CA ILE A 167 1.57 -1.64 3.10
C ILE A 167 2.98 -1.14 3.34
N ASN A 168 3.97 -2.03 3.30
CA ASN A 168 5.38 -1.69 3.42
C ASN A 168 6.10 -1.88 2.08
N ILE A 169 7.08 -1.01 1.83
CA ILE A 169 8.02 -1.11 0.72
C ILE A 169 9.36 -1.50 1.34
N HIS A 170 9.70 -2.78 1.26
CA HIS A 170 10.94 -3.31 1.80
C HIS A 170 12.02 -3.37 0.73
N PRO A 171 13.23 -2.80 0.96
CA PRO A 171 14.28 -2.70 -0.06
C PRO A 171 15.10 -3.99 -0.18
N SER A 172 14.45 -5.14 -0.27
CA SER A 172 15.07 -6.43 -0.64
C SER A 172 14.04 -7.38 -1.25
N LEU A 173 14.52 -8.46 -1.84
CA LEU A 173 13.69 -9.58 -2.30
C LEU A 173 13.43 -10.51 -1.11
N LEU A 174 12.36 -10.27 -0.36
CA LEU A 174 11.99 -11.15 0.77
C LEU A 174 11.74 -12.60 0.28
N PRO A 175 12.07 -13.59 1.09
CA PRO A 175 12.47 -13.54 2.50
C PRO A 175 13.97 -13.22 2.75
N LYS A 176 14.76 -12.90 1.71
CA LYS A 176 16.15 -12.50 1.89
C LYS A 176 16.24 -11.11 2.51
N TYR A 177 17.13 -10.96 3.48
CA TYR A 177 17.49 -9.68 4.11
C TYR A 177 16.32 -8.92 4.72
N PRO A 178 15.58 -9.50 5.69
CA PRO A 178 14.61 -8.76 6.48
C PRO A 178 15.31 -7.70 7.34
N GLY A 179 14.58 -6.65 7.70
CA GLY A 179 15.09 -5.57 8.56
C GLY A 179 15.97 -4.55 7.84
N LEU A 180 17.00 -4.04 8.51
CA LEU A 180 17.82 -2.93 8.05
C LEU A 180 19.07 -3.35 7.26
N ASN A 181 19.69 -2.36 6.59
CA ASN A 181 20.97 -2.49 5.85
C ASN A 181 20.94 -3.53 4.71
N THR A 182 19.80 -3.68 4.06
CA THR A 182 19.59 -4.66 2.99
C THR A 182 20.60 -4.54 1.85
N HIS A 183 20.84 -3.33 1.33
CA HIS A 183 21.81 -3.09 0.25
C HIS A 183 23.22 -3.53 0.62
N LYS A 184 23.66 -3.22 1.84
CA LYS A 184 24.98 -3.63 2.33
C LYS A 184 25.10 -5.15 2.37
N LYS A 185 24.08 -5.83 2.92
CA LYS A 185 24.04 -7.30 3.01
C LYS A 185 24.08 -7.96 1.63
N VAL A 186 23.35 -7.42 0.65
CA VAL A 186 23.35 -7.91 -0.74
C VAL A 186 24.75 -7.82 -1.35
N LEU A 187 25.43 -6.68 -1.17
CA LEU A 187 26.78 -6.47 -1.68
C LEU A 187 27.80 -7.40 -0.99
N GLU A 188 27.72 -7.53 0.33
CA GLU A 188 28.59 -8.41 1.12
C GLU A 188 28.43 -9.88 0.71
N ASN A 189 27.20 -10.34 0.44
CA ASN A 189 26.92 -11.69 -0.02
C ASN A 189 27.14 -11.88 -1.53
N LYS A 190 27.49 -10.82 -2.27
CA LYS A 190 27.71 -10.86 -3.73
C LYS A 190 26.51 -11.44 -4.50
N ASP A 191 25.29 -11.17 -4.02
CA ASP A 191 24.09 -11.60 -4.72
C ASP A 191 24.03 -10.95 -6.10
N LYS A 192 23.66 -11.74 -7.11
CA LYS A 192 23.54 -11.27 -8.50
C LYS A 192 22.27 -10.46 -8.74
N GLU A 193 21.28 -10.62 -7.87
CA GLU A 193 19.98 -9.96 -7.98
C GLU A 193 19.67 -9.20 -6.71
N HIS A 194 19.07 -8.05 -6.87
CA HIS A 194 18.53 -7.23 -5.80
C HIS A 194 17.23 -6.59 -6.26
N GLY A 195 16.35 -6.27 -5.31
CA GLY A 195 15.06 -5.71 -5.64
C GLY A 195 14.30 -5.16 -4.44
N VAL A 196 13.01 -5.04 -4.62
CA VAL A 196 12.09 -4.47 -3.63
C VAL A 196 10.89 -5.40 -3.48
N THR A 197 10.43 -5.60 -2.25
CA THR A 197 9.18 -6.31 -1.95
C THR A 197 8.15 -5.33 -1.44
N VAL A 198 6.95 -5.36 -2.03
CA VAL A 198 5.78 -4.65 -1.50
C VAL A 198 4.87 -5.68 -0.86
N HIS A 199 4.60 -5.52 0.43
CA HIS A 199 3.81 -6.49 1.18
C HIS A 199 2.86 -5.83 2.18
N LEU A 200 1.83 -6.56 2.58
CA LEU A 200 0.99 -6.18 3.72
C LEU A 200 1.76 -6.47 5.02
N VAL A 201 1.72 -5.52 5.94
CA VAL A 201 2.33 -5.68 7.26
C VAL A 201 1.36 -6.46 8.15
N ASP A 202 1.84 -7.54 8.71
CA ASP A 202 1.22 -8.31 9.78
C ASP A 202 2.00 -8.16 11.10
N GLU A 203 1.70 -8.97 12.10
CA GLU A 203 2.38 -8.95 13.39
C GLU A 203 3.82 -9.50 13.34
N GLY A 204 4.22 -10.08 12.22
CA GLY A 204 5.58 -10.55 11.95
C GLY A 204 6.45 -9.48 11.29
N LEU A 205 7.74 -9.44 11.64
CA LEU A 205 8.68 -8.52 11.01
C LEU A 205 8.98 -8.98 9.57
N ASP A 206 8.66 -8.14 8.57
CA ASP A 206 9.01 -8.34 7.16
C ASP A 206 8.76 -9.78 6.65
N ARG A 207 7.60 -10.35 7.00
CA ARG A 207 7.16 -11.64 6.46
C ARG A 207 6.37 -11.41 5.18
N SER A 208 6.77 -12.08 4.12
CA SER A 208 6.05 -12.14 2.84
C SER A 208 5.35 -13.49 2.69
#